data_1f2b57751974c0bd57a2ba9722c415dc
#
_entry.id   1f2b57751974c0bd57a2ba9722c415dc
#
_cell.length_a   1.000
_cell.length_b   1.000
_cell.length_c   1.000
_cell.angle_alpha   90.00
_cell.angle_beta   90.00
_cell.angle_gamma   90.00
#
_symmetry.space_group_name_H-M   'P 1'
#
loop_
_entity.id
_entity.type
_entity.pdbx_description
1 polymer ?
#
loop_
_entity_poly.entity_id
_entity_poly.type
_entity_poly.pdbx_seq_one_letter_code
_entity_poly.pdbx_strand_id
1 'polypeptide(L)'
;MTANNEVAGDAFTIEDISTGMYASGFGRVGDGRTFSFRLERQLLMVEIYRPRLAGPVPQDEDVVAIASHSVANVDVSDERSLAAAVRDAVADAQQVPRSAR
;
A
#
# COMPACT_ATOMS: atom_id res chain seq x y z
N MET A 1 7.44 0.76 -24.37
CA MET A 1 7.33 0.73 -23.89
C MET A 1 7.13 0.78 -23.29
N THR A 2 6.97 0.90 -23.14
CA THR A 2 6.79 0.86 -22.40
C THR A 2 6.21 0.75 -21.72
N ALA A 3 6.12 0.76 -21.78
CA ALA A 3 5.59 0.60 -21.05
C ALA A 3 4.94 0.50 -20.45
N ASN A 4 4.82 0.45 -20.55
CA ASN A 4 4.22 0.34 -19.96
C ASN A 4 3.60 0.22 -19.34
N ASN A 5 3.61 0.11 -19.44
CA ASN A 5 3.15 -0.01 -18.78
C ASN A 5 2.51 0.06 -18.21
N GLU A 6 2.55 0.02 -18.37
CA GLU A 6 2.19 0.12 -17.75
C GLU A 6 1.43 0.31 -17.35
N VAL A 7 1.30 0.14 -17.64
CA VAL A 7 0.69 0.47 -17.24
C VAL A 7 -0.07 0.38 -16.56
N ALA A 8 -0.24 -0.03 -16.90
CA ALA A 8 -1.13 -0.16 -16.05
C ALA A 8 -1.04 0.04 -14.78
N GLY A 9 -1.20 -0.47 -14.39
CA GLY A 9 -1.15 -0.32 -13.11
C GLY A 9 -0.22 0.67 -12.78
N ASP A 10 0.09 0.96 -13.70
CA ASP A 10 0.86 1.77 -13.73
C ASP A 10 0.69 2.89 -12.98
N ALA A 11 -0.18 3.11 -12.37
CA ALA A 11 -0.36 4.24 -11.50
C ALA A 11 0.07 4.00 -10.06
N PHE A 12 0.74 2.92 -9.78
CA PHE A 12 1.29 2.72 -8.44
C PHE A 12 2.49 3.64 -8.22
N THR A 13 2.43 4.47 -7.19
CA THR A 13 3.51 5.40 -6.86
C THR A 13 3.67 5.48 -5.35
N ILE A 14 4.89 5.32 -4.86
CA ILE A 14 5.19 5.56 -3.46
C ILE A 14 5.66 7.00 -3.33
N GLU A 15 4.99 7.77 -2.49
CA GLU A 15 5.30 9.19 -2.30
C GLU A 15 6.21 9.42 -1.11
N ASP A 16 6.20 8.53 -0.16
CA ASP A 16 7.06 8.62 1.01
C ASP A 16 7.37 7.21 1.49
N ILE A 17 8.62 6.97 1.85
CA ILE A 17 9.04 5.65 2.31
C ILE A 17 10.18 5.81 3.32
N SER A 18 10.02 5.15 4.46
CA SER A 18 11.08 5.00 5.45
C SER A 18 11.40 3.52 5.54
N THR A 19 12.68 3.19 5.54
CA THR A 19 13.12 1.79 5.54
C THR A 19 13.52 1.34 6.95
N GLY A 20 13.77 0.03 7.10
CA GLY A 20 14.21 -0.54 8.36
C GLY A 20 13.09 -1.30 9.04
N MET A 21 13.35 -1.71 10.28
CA MET A 21 12.39 -2.54 11.00
C MET A 21 11.11 -1.81 11.39
N TYR A 22 11.13 -0.48 11.33
CA TYR A 22 9.93 0.33 11.56
C TYR A 22 9.50 1.03 10.27
N ALA A 23 9.69 0.35 9.15
CA ALA A 23 9.36 0.91 7.85
C ALA A 23 7.92 1.37 7.77
N SER A 24 7.69 2.46 7.07
CA SER A 24 6.36 2.99 6.84
C SER A 24 6.37 3.93 5.65
N GLY A 25 5.19 4.29 5.17
CA GLY A 25 5.10 5.22 4.07
C GLY A 25 3.69 5.27 3.52
N PHE A 26 3.57 5.97 2.39
CA PHE A 26 2.27 6.11 1.72
C PHE A 26 2.50 6.40 0.25
N GLY A 27 1.45 6.26 -0.51
CA GLY A 27 1.51 6.52 -1.93
C GLY A 27 0.13 6.49 -2.55
N ARG A 28 0.11 6.27 -3.87
CA ARG A 28 -1.14 6.28 -4.64
C ARG A 28 -1.19 5.11 -5.58
N VAL A 29 -2.40 4.62 -5.81
CA VAL A 29 -2.67 3.66 -6.86
C VAL A 29 -3.58 4.34 -7.88
N GLY A 30 -3.85 3.65 -8.98
CA GLY A 30 -4.69 4.21 -10.03
C GLY A 30 -6.05 4.63 -9.50
N ASP A 31 -6.76 5.44 -10.25
CA ASP A 31 -8.11 5.92 -9.98
C ASP A 31 -8.24 6.79 -8.72
N GLY A 32 -7.14 7.36 -8.25
CA GLY A 32 -7.19 8.35 -7.18
C GLY A 32 -7.16 7.80 -5.77
N ARG A 33 -7.11 6.48 -5.63
CA ARG A 33 -7.00 5.89 -4.30
C ARG A 33 -5.58 6.09 -3.75
N THR A 34 -5.49 6.24 -2.44
CA THR A 34 -4.20 6.31 -1.76
C THR A 34 -4.04 5.10 -0.87
N PHE A 35 -2.82 4.87 -0.42
CA PHE A 35 -2.55 3.78 0.51
C PHE A 35 -1.50 4.22 1.51
N SER A 36 -1.47 3.51 2.64
CA SER A 36 -0.38 3.64 3.59
C SER A 36 0.11 2.23 3.93
N PHE A 37 1.35 2.16 4.40
CA PHE A 37 1.89 0.89 4.86
C PHE A 37 2.75 1.10 6.08
N ARG A 38 2.88 0.04 6.86
CA ARG A 38 3.79 0.01 7.99
C ARG A 38 4.23 -1.41 8.23
N LEU A 39 5.41 -1.54 8.83
CA LEU A 39 5.98 -2.83 9.14
C LEU A 39 5.84 -3.08 10.64
N GLU A 40 5.25 -4.21 11.01
CA GLU A 40 5.12 -4.63 12.40
C GLU A 40 5.55 -6.07 12.52
N ARG A 41 6.65 -6.33 13.22
CA ARG A 41 7.10 -7.69 13.51
C ARG A 41 7.20 -8.54 12.24
N GLN A 42 7.85 -8.02 11.23
CA GLN A 42 8.05 -8.71 9.96
C GLN A 42 6.76 -8.93 9.17
N LEU A 43 5.70 -8.21 9.52
CA LEU A 43 4.49 -8.18 8.71
C LEU A 43 4.33 -6.80 8.11
N LEU A 44 4.21 -6.77 6.80
CA LEU A 44 3.93 -5.54 6.09
C LEU A 44 2.43 -5.36 6.03
N MET A 45 1.93 -4.32 6.68
CA MET A 45 0.51 -4.02 6.75
C MET A 45 0.20 -2.89 5.80
N VAL A 46 -0.77 -3.09 4.92
CA VAL A 46 -1.15 -2.09 3.93
C VAL A 46 -2.64 -1.81 4.04
N GLU A 47 -2.99 -0.53 4.01
CA GLU A 47 -4.38 -0.08 3.94
C GLU A 47 -4.55 0.78 2.70
N ILE A 48 -5.59 0.50 1.92
CA ILE A 48 -5.92 1.28 0.74
C ILE A 48 -7.21 2.03 1.02
N TYR A 49 -7.21 3.32 0.71
CA TYR A 49 -8.31 4.21 1.05
C TYR A 49 -9.12 4.57 -0.20
N ARG A 50 -10.39 4.90 0.02
CA ARG A 50 -11.26 5.33 -1.07
C ARG A 50 -10.72 6.62 -1.69
N PRO A 51 -11.09 6.94 -2.94
CA PRO A 51 -10.51 8.09 -3.64
C PRO A 51 -10.77 9.43 -2.98
N ARG A 52 -11.92 9.59 -2.31
CA ARG A 52 -12.23 10.84 -1.63
C ARG A 52 -12.34 10.62 -0.16
N LEU A 53 -11.46 11.25 0.58
CA LEU A 53 -11.54 11.19 2.03
C LEU A 53 -12.48 12.27 2.53
N ALA A 54 -13.19 11.99 3.61
CA ALA A 54 -14.07 12.95 4.20
C ALA A 54 -13.31 14.07 4.90
N GLY A 55 -12.06 13.80 5.29
CA GLY A 55 -11.24 14.79 5.97
C GLY A 55 -9.80 14.65 5.55
N PRO A 56 -8.90 15.42 6.14
CA PRO A 56 -7.48 15.40 5.75
C PRO A 56 -6.74 14.15 6.17
N VAL A 57 -7.29 13.41 7.14
CA VAL A 57 -6.65 12.20 7.65
C VAL A 57 -7.59 11.03 7.39
N PRO A 58 -7.11 9.92 6.80
CA PRO A 58 -7.96 8.75 6.59
C PRO A 58 -8.50 8.21 7.90
N GLN A 59 -9.76 7.79 7.87
CA GLN A 59 -10.42 7.16 8.99
C GLN A 59 -10.65 5.69 8.68
N ASP A 60 -11.03 4.90 9.68
CA ASP A 60 -11.29 3.48 9.46
C ASP A 60 -12.32 3.27 8.36
N GLU A 61 -13.32 4.12 8.30
CA GLU A 61 -14.38 4.00 7.29
C GLU A 61 -13.90 4.30 5.88
N ASP A 62 -12.73 4.92 5.73
CA ASP A 62 -12.15 5.22 4.42
C ASP A 62 -11.37 4.05 3.85
N VAL A 63 -11.07 3.02 4.65
CA VAL A 63 -10.30 1.88 4.21
C VAL A 63 -11.18 0.99 3.35
N VAL A 64 -10.76 0.74 2.11
CA VAL A 64 -11.53 -0.10 1.19
C VAL A 64 -10.84 -1.43 0.90
N ALA A 65 -9.54 -1.55 1.21
CA ALA A 65 -8.83 -2.82 1.02
C ALA A 65 -7.66 -2.87 1.98
N ILE A 66 -7.28 -4.08 2.37
CA ILE A 66 -6.15 -4.30 3.27
C ILE A 66 -5.32 -5.45 2.77
N ALA A 67 -4.04 -5.45 3.16
CA ALA A 67 -3.15 -6.55 2.90
C ALA A 67 -2.21 -6.74 4.08
N SER A 68 -1.73 -7.95 4.24
CA SER A 68 -0.75 -8.28 5.27
C SER A 68 0.17 -9.34 4.66
N HIS A 69 1.44 -8.99 4.50
CA HIS A 69 2.42 -9.88 3.88
C HIS A 69 3.63 -10.05 4.78
N SER A 70 4.14 -11.27 4.87
CA SER A 70 5.38 -11.51 5.58
C SER A 70 6.55 -10.93 4.78
N VAL A 71 7.47 -10.28 5.47
CA VAL A 71 8.69 -9.77 4.86
C VAL A 71 9.92 -10.49 5.37
N ALA A 72 9.74 -11.71 5.86
CA ALA A 72 10.85 -12.49 6.42
C ALA A 72 11.99 -12.66 5.41
N ASN A 73 11.69 -12.70 4.12
CA ASN A 73 12.68 -12.86 3.07
C ASN A 73 12.95 -11.56 2.30
N VAL A 74 12.55 -10.42 2.87
CA VAL A 74 12.71 -9.13 2.22
C VAL A 74 13.73 -8.31 3.01
N ASP A 75 14.64 -7.67 2.28
CA ASP A 75 15.58 -6.74 2.92
C ASP A 75 14.85 -5.41 3.11
N VAL A 76 14.28 -5.23 4.31
CA VAL A 76 13.47 -4.04 4.59
C VAL A 76 14.33 -2.79 4.78
N SER A 77 15.66 -2.93 4.85
CA SER A 77 16.54 -1.78 4.89
C SER A 77 16.89 -1.27 3.51
N ASP A 78 16.54 -2.03 2.47
CA ASP A 78 16.77 -1.65 1.08
C ASP A 78 15.48 -1.09 0.51
N GLU A 79 15.51 0.19 0.12
CA GLU A 79 14.31 0.86 -0.34
C GLU A 79 13.67 0.17 -1.53
N ARG A 80 14.48 -0.31 -2.47
CA ARG A 80 13.95 -0.96 -3.66
C ARG A 80 13.25 -2.27 -3.34
N SER A 81 13.84 -3.06 -2.45
CA SER A 81 13.24 -4.33 -2.04
C SER A 81 11.95 -4.10 -1.28
N LEU A 82 11.95 -3.10 -0.39
CA LEU A 82 10.75 -2.77 0.36
C LEU A 82 9.66 -2.25 -0.56
N ALA A 83 10.00 -1.38 -1.52
CA ALA A 83 9.03 -0.86 -2.46
C ALA A 83 8.39 -1.97 -3.28
N ALA A 84 9.17 -2.98 -3.68
CA ALA A 84 8.62 -4.11 -4.42
C ALA A 84 7.65 -4.91 -3.56
N ALA A 85 7.98 -5.09 -2.28
CA ALA A 85 7.09 -5.80 -1.36
C ALA A 85 5.78 -5.04 -1.16
N VAL A 86 5.85 -3.72 -1.04
CA VAL A 86 4.66 -2.88 -0.90
C VAL A 86 3.79 -3.00 -2.16
N ARG A 87 4.41 -2.95 -3.34
CA ARG A 87 3.66 -3.08 -4.58
C ARG A 87 2.93 -4.41 -4.65
N ASP A 88 3.61 -5.50 -4.27
CA ASP A 88 3.00 -6.82 -4.29
C ASP A 88 1.84 -6.90 -3.29
N ALA A 89 2.01 -6.31 -2.12
CA ALA A 89 0.96 -6.30 -1.12
C ALA A 89 -0.26 -5.52 -1.60
N VAL A 90 -0.03 -4.37 -2.22
CA VAL A 90 -1.12 -3.56 -2.76
C VAL A 90 -1.87 -4.35 -3.84
N ALA A 91 -1.15 -5.06 -4.71
CA ALA A 91 -1.77 -5.85 -5.77
C ALA A 91 -2.63 -6.99 -5.21
N ASP A 92 -2.25 -7.51 -4.04
CA ASP A 92 -2.96 -8.62 -3.42
C ASP A 92 -3.99 -8.18 -2.39
N ALA A 93 -4.16 -6.88 -2.19
CA ALA A 93 -5.05 -6.38 -1.14
C ALA A 93 -6.48 -6.88 -1.34
N GLN A 94 -7.09 -7.26 -0.23
CA GLN A 94 -8.46 -7.80 -0.23
C GLN A 94 -9.43 -6.70 0.14
N GLN A 95 -10.52 -6.62 -0.60
CA GLN A 95 -11.55 -5.65 -0.31
C GLN A 95 -12.13 -5.88 1.08
N VAL A 96 -12.26 -4.80 1.84
CA VAL A 96 -12.86 -4.88 3.16
C VAL A 96 -14.37 -5.04 2.98
N PRO A 97 -14.98 -6.10 3.55
CA PRO A 97 -16.43 -6.28 3.43
C PRO A 97 -17.14 -5.12 4.12
N ARG A 98 -18.13 -4.56 3.46
CA ARG A 98 -18.99 -3.58 4.10
C ARG A 98 -20.07 -4.33 4.82
N SER A 99 -20.19 -4.12 6.10
CA SER A 99 -21.32 -4.68 6.78
C SER A 99 -22.49 -3.95 6.30
N ALA A 100 -23.31 -4.53 5.84
CA ALA A 100 -24.41 -3.86 5.31
C ALA A 100 -25.38 -3.45 6.33
N ARG A 101 -25.16 -3.52 6.22
CA ARG A 101 -25.63 -3.45 6.57
C ARG A 101 -26.17 -3.53 6.59
#